data_dcf0d80e9849010aee61ca8ab7c0e0ac
#
_entry.id   dcf0d80e9849010aee61ca8ab7c0e0ac
#
_cell.length_a   1.000
_cell.length_b   1.000
_cell.length_c   1.000
_cell.angle_alpha   90.00
_cell.angle_beta   90.00
_cell.angle_gamma   90.00
#
_symmetry.space_group_name_H-M   'P 1'
#
loop_
_entity.id
_entity.type
_entity.pdbx_description
1 polymer ?
#
loop_
_entity_poly.entity_id
_entity_poly.type
_entity_poly.pdbx_seq_one_letter_code
_entity_poly.pdbx_strand_id
1 'polypeptide(L)'
;MSVVFAVTFKAKDDTYDQLHATLKAILPDTASFKGAELISCSADPADKTFYVHEFWDSVESQQAYLNWRQERGDVDKLVALLREAPSFEEREHLAF
;
A
#
# COMPACT_ATOMS: atom_id res chain seq x y z
N MET A 1 -16.44 12.11 2.21
CA MET A 1 -15.17 12.84 2.38
C MET A 1 -14.03 11.88 2.21
N SER A 2 -13.04 12.20 1.38
CA SER A 2 -11.94 11.28 1.11
C SER A 2 -10.94 11.22 2.25
N VAL A 3 -10.39 10.04 2.47
CA VAL A 3 -9.30 9.81 3.41
C VAL A 3 -8.07 9.34 2.64
N VAL A 4 -6.90 9.76 3.10
CA VAL A 4 -5.62 9.37 2.50
C VAL A 4 -4.86 8.47 3.46
N PHE A 5 -4.35 7.34 2.94
CA PHE A 5 -3.40 6.52 3.68
C PHE A 5 -2.04 6.63 3.02
N ALA A 6 -1.06 7.12 3.77
CA ALA A 6 0.34 7.13 3.35
C ALA A 6 0.98 5.85 3.88
N VAL A 7 1.33 4.95 2.96
CA VAL A 7 1.84 3.63 3.30
C VAL A 7 3.29 3.54 2.89
N THR A 8 4.14 3.05 3.79
CA THR A 8 5.57 2.90 3.55
C THR A 8 5.97 1.44 3.69
N PHE A 9 6.65 0.92 2.66
CA PHE A 9 7.20 -0.43 2.65
C PHE A 9 8.71 -0.36 2.48
N LYS A 10 9.46 -0.87 3.47
CA LYS A 10 10.93 -0.88 3.44
C LYS A 10 11.42 -2.29 3.17
N ALA A 11 12.01 -2.50 1.98
CA ALA A 11 12.49 -3.81 1.56
C ALA A 11 13.74 -4.23 2.33
N LYS A 12 13.93 -5.55 2.46
CA LYS A 12 15.21 -6.12 2.88
C LYS A 12 16.26 -5.85 1.82
N ASP A 13 17.54 -6.02 2.15
CA ASP A 13 18.66 -5.74 1.25
C ASP A 13 18.57 -6.49 -0.09
N ASP A 14 18.01 -7.70 -0.08
CA ASP A 14 17.95 -8.58 -1.25
C ASP A 14 16.54 -8.74 -1.83
N THR A 15 15.55 -7.98 -1.36
CA THR A 15 14.15 -8.15 -1.78
C THR A 15 13.57 -6.96 -2.52
N TYR A 16 14.37 -5.93 -2.82
CA TYR A 16 13.85 -4.71 -3.47
C TYR A 16 13.18 -5.02 -4.81
N ASP A 17 13.84 -5.78 -5.67
CA ASP A 17 13.30 -6.08 -7.00
C ASP A 17 12.04 -6.94 -6.91
N GLN A 18 12.02 -7.89 -5.97
CA GLN A 18 10.85 -8.74 -5.75
C GLN A 18 9.67 -7.92 -5.21
N LEU A 19 9.93 -6.98 -4.29
CA LEU A 19 8.90 -6.09 -3.76
C LEU A 19 8.36 -5.19 -4.86
N HIS A 20 9.25 -4.64 -5.71
CA HIS A 20 8.85 -3.84 -6.86
C HIS A 20 7.90 -4.61 -7.77
N ALA A 21 8.25 -5.83 -8.13
CA ALA A 21 7.43 -6.68 -8.99
C ALA A 21 6.09 -7.02 -8.33
N THR A 22 6.10 -7.28 -7.02
CA THR A 22 4.89 -7.59 -6.26
C THR A 22 3.93 -6.40 -6.25
N LEU A 23 4.43 -5.20 -5.95
CA LEU A 23 3.58 -3.98 -5.95
C LEU A 23 3.03 -3.69 -7.34
N LYS A 24 3.84 -3.86 -8.38
CA LYS A 24 3.38 -3.69 -9.76
C LYS A 24 2.22 -4.63 -10.08
N ALA A 25 2.25 -5.84 -9.55
CA ALA A 25 1.22 -6.84 -9.79
C ALA A 25 -0.06 -6.56 -8.98
N ILE A 26 0.06 -6.11 -7.72
CA ILE A 26 -1.10 -6.01 -6.82
C ILE A 26 -1.78 -4.65 -6.81
N LEU A 27 -1.06 -3.55 -7.06
CA LEU A 27 -1.65 -2.21 -6.96
C LEU A 27 -2.77 -1.94 -7.97
N PRO A 28 -2.78 -2.48 -9.19
CA PRO A 28 -3.96 -2.36 -10.05
C PRO A 28 -5.22 -2.95 -9.44
N ASP A 29 -5.11 -4.06 -8.70
CA ASP A 29 -6.25 -4.65 -7.99
C ASP A 29 -6.70 -3.75 -6.85
N THR A 30 -5.75 -3.14 -6.14
CA THR A 30 -6.05 -2.15 -5.09
C THR A 30 -6.84 -0.98 -5.67
N ALA A 31 -6.40 -0.46 -6.80
CA ALA A 31 -7.05 0.68 -7.46
C ALA A 31 -8.46 0.34 -7.95
N SER A 32 -8.75 -0.93 -8.21
CA SER A 32 -10.06 -1.40 -8.66
C SER A 32 -11.00 -1.75 -7.52
N PHE A 33 -10.50 -1.79 -6.29
CA PHE A 33 -11.32 -2.19 -5.15
C PHE A 33 -12.38 -1.13 -4.84
N LYS A 34 -13.56 -1.59 -4.41
CA LYS A 34 -14.67 -0.67 -4.13
C LYS A 34 -14.28 0.35 -3.07
N GLY A 35 -14.43 1.63 -3.40
CA GLY A 35 -14.09 2.76 -2.53
C GLY A 35 -12.73 3.35 -2.77
N ALA A 36 -11.84 2.67 -3.53
CA ALA A 36 -10.55 3.24 -3.91
C ALA A 36 -10.75 4.34 -4.96
N GLU A 37 -10.16 5.51 -4.73
CA GLU A 37 -10.28 6.65 -5.63
C GLU A 37 -9.02 6.88 -6.44
N LEU A 38 -7.85 6.76 -5.83
CA LEU A 38 -6.57 6.93 -6.48
C LEU A 38 -5.49 6.17 -5.71
N ILE A 39 -4.65 5.47 -6.44
CA ILE A 39 -3.49 4.78 -5.86
C ILE A 39 -2.25 5.28 -6.60
N SER A 40 -1.27 5.78 -5.86
CA SER A 40 -0.01 6.28 -6.40
C SER A 40 1.15 5.63 -5.66
N CYS A 41 2.17 5.22 -6.40
CA CYS A 41 3.35 4.57 -5.83
C CYS A 41 4.62 5.25 -6.33
N SER A 42 5.54 5.51 -5.41
CA SER A 42 6.87 6.01 -5.73
C SER A 42 7.91 5.25 -4.92
N ALA A 43 9.17 5.39 -5.28
CA ALA A 43 10.22 4.64 -4.60
C ALA A 43 11.47 5.48 -4.41
N ASP A 44 12.20 5.18 -3.35
CA ASP A 44 13.57 5.61 -3.14
C ASP A 44 14.47 4.36 -3.26
N PRO A 45 15.07 4.13 -4.44
CA PRO A 45 15.88 2.92 -4.64
C PRO A 45 17.11 2.85 -3.74
N ALA A 46 17.70 4.00 -3.40
CA ALA A 46 18.88 4.05 -2.53
C ALA A 46 18.56 3.53 -1.12
N ASP A 47 17.36 3.84 -0.61
CA ASP A 47 16.90 3.38 0.69
C ASP A 47 16.08 2.08 0.59
N LYS A 48 15.84 1.58 -0.63
CA LYS A 48 15.04 0.38 -0.89
C LYS A 48 13.64 0.50 -0.29
N THR A 49 13.04 1.68 -0.40
CA THR A 49 11.75 2.01 0.21
C THR A 49 10.74 2.38 -0.85
N PHE A 50 9.51 1.91 -0.67
CA PHE A 50 8.37 2.25 -1.52
C PHE A 50 7.37 3.05 -0.71
N TYR A 51 6.79 4.07 -1.36
CA TYR A 51 5.79 4.93 -0.78
C TYR A 51 4.51 4.80 -1.60
N VAL A 52 3.43 4.35 -0.96
CA VAL A 52 2.12 4.22 -1.62
C VAL A 52 1.17 5.23 -0.99
N HIS A 53 0.55 6.06 -1.81
CA HIS A 53 -0.50 6.97 -1.36
C HIS A 53 -1.83 6.44 -1.88
N GLU A 54 -2.75 6.17 -0.95
CA GLU A 54 -4.06 5.60 -1.25
C GLU A 54 -5.14 6.59 -0.86
N PHE A 55 -5.98 6.95 -1.83
CA PHE A 55 -7.14 7.79 -1.59
C PHE A 55 -8.38 6.91 -1.58
N TRP A 56 -9.12 6.94 -0.49
CA TRP A 56 -10.32 6.13 -0.30
C TRP A 56 -11.52 7.00 0.02
N ASP A 57 -12.72 6.54 -0.36
CA ASP A 57 -13.96 7.26 -0.04
C ASP A 57 -14.25 7.27 1.47
N SER A 58 -13.75 6.27 2.20
CA SER A 58 -13.94 6.16 3.65
C SER A 58 -12.88 5.23 4.26
N VAL A 59 -12.72 5.33 5.59
CA VAL A 59 -11.86 4.41 6.36
C VAL A 59 -12.42 2.99 6.26
N GLU A 60 -13.74 2.83 6.27
CA GLU A 60 -14.39 1.52 6.20
C GLU A 60 -14.06 0.79 4.91
N SER A 61 -14.00 1.51 3.78
CA SER A 61 -13.63 0.91 2.50
C SER A 61 -12.19 0.42 2.51
N GLN A 62 -11.28 1.20 3.06
CA GLN A 62 -9.87 0.80 3.19
C GLN A 62 -9.73 -0.40 4.12
N GLN A 63 -10.47 -0.43 5.22
CA GLN A 63 -10.45 -1.56 6.15
C GLN A 63 -10.98 -2.84 5.49
N ALA A 64 -12.04 -2.73 4.71
CA ALA A 64 -12.57 -3.88 3.95
C ALA A 64 -11.54 -4.41 2.95
N TYR A 65 -10.80 -3.52 2.30
CA TYR A 65 -9.71 -3.89 1.40
C TYR A 65 -8.61 -4.65 2.15
N LEU A 66 -8.15 -4.15 3.29
CA LEU A 66 -7.11 -4.83 4.08
C LEU A 66 -7.56 -6.21 4.56
N ASN A 67 -8.81 -6.34 4.99
CA ASN A 67 -9.35 -7.63 5.41
C ASN A 67 -9.35 -8.62 4.24
N TRP A 68 -9.72 -8.16 3.06
CA TRP A 68 -9.72 -8.99 1.85
C TRP A 68 -8.31 -9.48 1.51
N ARG A 69 -7.31 -8.59 1.58
CA ARG A 69 -5.91 -8.96 1.35
C ARG A 69 -5.41 -9.97 2.38
N GLN A 70 -5.78 -9.77 3.64
CA GLN A 70 -5.34 -10.65 4.72
C GLN A 70 -5.93 -12.05 4.56
N GLU A 71 -7.19 -12.17 4.22
CA GLU A 71 -7.85 -13.45 3.98
C GLU A 71 -7.20 -14.23 2.83
N ARG A 72 -6.66 -13.53 1.84
CA ARG A 72 -5.96 -14.14 0.72
C ARG A 72 -4.51 -14.55 1.05
N GLY A 73 -3.99 -14.12 2.19
CA GLY A 73 -2.59 -14.34 2.55
C GLY A 73 -1.62 -13.36 1.88
N ASP A 74 -2.13 -12.37 1.16
CA ASP A 74 -1.29 -11.39 0.45
C ASP A 74 -0.46 -10.54 1.41
N VAL A 75 -1.01 -10.21 2.58
CA VAL A 75 -0.33 -9.40 3.58
C VAL A 75 0.91 -10.11 4.11
N ASP A 76 0.79 -11.40 4.45
CA ASP A 76 1.91 -12.19 4.96
C ASP A 76 3.02 -12.30 3.92
N LYS A 77 2.66 -12.50 2.66
CA LYS A 77 3.63 -12.58 1.56
C LYS A 77 4.38 -11.27 1.38
N LEU A 78 3.67 -10.13 1.49
CA LEU A 78 4.27 -8.82 1.37
C LEU A 78 5.20 -8.54 2.54
N VAL A 79 4.75 -8.80 3.77
CA VAL A 79 5.52 -8.57 4.99
C VAL A 79 6.83 -9.36 4.99
N ALA A 80 6.83 -10.57 4.41
CA ALA A 80 8.04 -11.38 4.31
C ALA A 80 9.16 -10.71 3.50
N LEU A 81 8.84 -9.73 2.66
CA LEU A 81 9.82 -8.98 1.85
C LEU A 81 10.34 -7.73 2.55
N LEU A 82 9.82 -7.39 3.73
CA LEU A 82 10.12 -6.14 4.42
C LEU A 82 11.11 -6.35 5.56
N ARG A 83 12.00 -5.35 5.77
CA ARG A 83 12.94 -5.34 6.90
C ARG A 83 12.31 -4.86 8.20
N GLU A 84 11.12 -4.25 8.10
CA GLU A 84 10.33 -3.82 9.26
C GLU A 84 8.85 -3.79 8.88
N ALA A 85 7.98 -3.69 9.89
CA ALA A 85 6.54 -3.66 9.65
C ALA A 85 6.16 -2.47 8.77
N PRO A 86 5.16 -2.61 7.87
CA PRO A 86 4.72 -1.48 7.06
C PRO A 86 4.12 -0.39 7.92
N SER A 87 4.32 0.87 7.51
CA SER A 87 3.76 2.04 8.18
C SER A 87 2.51 2.49 7.43
N PHE A 88 1.44 2.75 8.17
CA PHE A 88 0.19 3.29 7.64
C PHE A 88 -0.12 4.58 8.38
N GLU A 89 -0.16 5.70 7.65
CA GLU A 89 -0.51 6.98 8.24
C GLU A 89 -1.81 7.48 7.61
N GLU A 90 -2.84 7.63 8.43
CA GLU A 90 -4.15 8.12 7.99
C GLU A 90 -4.16 9.64 8.00
N ARG A 91 -4.68 10.24 6.92
CA ARG A 91 -4.80 11.69 6.78
C ARG A 91 -6.12 12.06 6.14
N GLU A 92 -6.62 13.24 6.49
CA GLU A 92 -7.79 13.82 5.83
C GLU A 92 -7.36 14.46 4.52
N HIS A 93 -8.08 14.16 3.42
CA HIS A 93 -7.82 14.81 2.14
C HIS A 93 -8.42 16.21 2.13
N LEU A 94 -7.60 17.20 1.86
CA LEU A 94 -8.03 18.60 1.78
C LEU A 94 -8.09 19.02 0.31
N ALA A 95 -9.30 19.30 -0.17
CA ALA A 95 -9.53 19.73 -1.56
C ALA A 95 -9.50 21.27 -1.63
N PHE A 96 -8.30 21.82 -1.70
CA PHE A 96 -8.13 23.28 -1.83
C PHE A 96 -8.47 23.76 -3.23
#